data_8be7a6d7d08814642b3ee834a75068c9
#
_entry.id   8be7a6d7d08814642b3ee834a75068c9
#
_cell.length_a   1.000
_cell.length_b   1.000
_cell.length_c   1.000
_cell.angle_alpha   90.00
_cell.angle_beta   90.00
_cell.angle_gamma   90.00
#
_symmetry.space_group_name_H-M   'P 1'
#
loop_
_entity.id
_entity.type
_entity.pdbx_description
1 polymer ?
#
loop_
_entity_poly.entity_id
_entity_poly.type
_entity_poly.pdbx_seq_one_letter_code
_entity_poly.pdbx_strand_id
1 'polypeptide(L)'
;MEDRIHYLFRKYLNNTCNKAELEELFDLIEQAEPQSPLREKLIETLLEKNPPDSRDIKSPNRLKIVREPAVETTKNRRFTLGRFSVAAAVAGLFFGMAGWYYLQNRPANGAAPIAKSASPAVSKTTARSEYKYLLLPDSSQVWLNAESKLDFPANFGTNDRHVVLTGEAYFDVKHADKQPFIIHTAGVTTTVLGTAFNIKAYPGGEKIIVTVKRGKVKVDYGQKQLAVLVRGQEISIDTTQNLVHEKKLTARETETWHEGNLSYDDFALADVLSDLQRVYDARIRVGDPAIKRLRISTSFRREQGIEQALEILCRLTDKKLIKNNGEYILQ
;
A
#
# COMPACT_ATOMS: atom_id res chain seq x y z
N MET A 1 36.53 13.45 15.36
CA MET A 1 35.34 12.78 14.79
C MET A 1 34.13 12.92 15.71
N GLU A 2 34.23 12.57 16.98
CA GLU A 2 33.12 12.66 17.96
C GLU A 2 32.55 14.07 18.11
N ASP A 3 33.40 15.12 18.24
CA ASP A 3 32.94 16.50 18.36
C ASP A 3 32.11 16.96 17.14
N ARG A 4 32.46 16.50 15.95
CA ARG A 4 31.73 16.82 14.71
C ARG A 4 30.35 16.16 14.67
N ILE A 5 30.28 14.90 15.10
CA ILE A 5 28.99 14.17 15.23
C ILE A 5 28.10 14.87 16.25
N HIS A 6 28.63 15.25 17.43
CA HIS A 6 27.87 15.99 18.45
C HIS A 6 27.36 17.34 17.94
N TYR A 7 28.17 18.07 17.18
CA TYR A 7 27.77 19.35 16.58
C TYR A 7 26.62 19.18 15.59
N LEU A 8 26.76 18.26 14.63
CA LEU A 8 25.75 17.97 13.61
C LEU A 8 24.47 17.42 14.24
N PHE A 9 24.58 16.55 15.21
CA PHE A 9 23.45 16.01 15.95
C PHE A 9 22.65 17.08 16.70
N ARG A 10 23.34 18.03 17.34
CA ARG A 10 22.69 19.18 18.02
C ARG A 10 21.93 20.04 16.99
N LYS A 11 22.49 20.29 15.81
CA LYS A 11 21.81 20.99 14.71
C LYS A 11 20.58 20.23 14.23
N TYR A 12 20.68 18.91 14.10
CA TYR A 12 19.56 18.05 13.77
C TYR A 12 18.41 18.12 14.79
N LEU A 13 18.76 18.05 16.09
CA LEU A 13 17.78 18.17 17.17
C LEU A 13 17.05 19.52 17.18
N ASN A 14 17.71 20.58 16.72
CA ASN A 14 17.16 21.93 16.65
C ASN A 14 16.49 22.25 15.29
N ASN A 15 16.37 21.27 14.40
CA ASN A 15 15.85 21.43 13.02
C ASN A 15 16.60 22.50 12.19
N THR A 16 17.90 22.68 12.44
CA THR A 16 18.75 23.68 11.76
C THR A 16 19.80 23.05 10.84
N CYS A 17 19.80 21.72 10.67
CA CYS A 17 20.65 21.02 9.71
C CYS A 17 20.21 21.28 8.28
N ASN A 18 21.15 21.63 7.40
CA ASN A 18 20.95 21.59 5.98
C ASN A 18 21.14 20.16 5.43
N LYS A 19 20.82 19.94 4.13
CA LYS A 19 20.86 18.60 3.51
C LYS A 19 22.26 17.98 3.53
N ALA A 20 23.31 18.75 3.25
CA ALA A 20 24.69 18.27 3.22
C ALA A 20 25.18 17.90 4.64
N GLU A 21 24.82 18.70 5.64
CA GLU A 21 25.13 18.44 7.05
C GLU A 21 24.39 17.20 7.58
N LEU A 22 23.19 16.94 7.07
CA LEU A 22 22.43 15.75 7.42
C LEU A 22 23.03 14.48 6.79
N GLU A 23 23.45 14.54 5.53
CA GLU A 23 24.17 13.46 4.84
C GLU A 23 25.50 13.17 5.57
N GLU A 24 26.28 14.21 5.91
CA GLU A 24 27.52 14.07 6.68
C GLU A 24 27.27 13.42 8.06
N LEU A 25 26.18 13.76 8.75
CA LEU A 25 25.83 13.16 10.03
C LEU A 25 25.55 11.65 9.89
N PHE A 26 24.79 11.25 8.88
CA PHE A 26 24.49 9.83 8.66
C PHE A 26 25.72 9.03 8.25
N ASP A 27 26.59 9.59 7.40
CA ASP A 27 27.85 8.94 7.00
C ASP A 27 28.78 8.72 8.20
N LEU A 28 28.88 9.70 9.08
CA LEU A 28 29.69 9.59 10.29
C LEU A 28 29.12 8.58 11.31
N ILE A 29 27.80 8.45 11.40
CA ILE A 29 27.13 7.43 12.25
C ILE A 29 27.33 6.03 11.68
N GLU A 30 27.32 5.89 10.35
CA GLU A 30 27.54 4.60 9.68
C GLU A 30 29.00 4.12 9.81
N GLN A 31 29.96 5.06 9.82
CA GLN A 31 31.39 4.79 10.00
C GLN A 31 31.78 4.54 11.48
N ALA A 32 30.93 4.87 12.42
CA ALA A 32 31.18 4.64 13.85
C ALA A 32 31.03 3.13 14.17
N GLU A 33 31.96 2.59 14.98
CA GLU A 33 31.92 1.20 15.41
C GLU A 33 30.56 0.83 16.07
N PRO A 34 30.01 -0.37 15.78
CA PRO A 34 28.69 -0.79 16.28
C PRO A 34 28.50 -0.76 17.79
N GLN A 35 29.59 -0.81 18.56
CA GLN A 35 29.60 -0.86 20.04
C GLN A 35 30.08 0.46 20.69
N SER A 36 30.15 1.57 19.93
CA SER A 36 30.62 2.82 20.53
C SER A 36 29.56 3.40 21.49
N PRO A 37 29.96 3.85 22.72
CA PRO A 37 29.02 4.43 23.69
C PRO A 37 28.28 5.65 23.16
N LEU A 38 28.87 6.32 22.18
CA LEU A 38 28.32 7.49 21.50
C LEU A 38 27.11 7.12 20.65
N ARG A 39 27.17 5.99 19.89
CA ARG A 39 26.08 5.49 19.06
C ARG A 39 24.87 5.08 19.90
N GLU A 40 25.10 4.44 21.03
CA GLU A 40 24.07 4.02 21.97
C GLU A 40 23.33 5.23 22.57
N LYS A 41 24.08 6.25 23.00
CA LYS A 41 23.55 7.50 23.53
C LYS A 41 22.79 8.33 22.48
N LEU A 42 23.23 8.31 21.22
CA LEU A 42 22.53 8.95 20.09
C LEU A 42 21.21 8.27 19.81
N ILE A 43 21.18 6.94 19.81
CA ILE A 43 19.95 6.14 19.60
C ILE A 43 18.97 6.36 20.76
N GLU A 44 19.44 6.37 21.99
CA GLU A 44 18.63 6.63 23.19
C GLU A 44 17.98 8.02 23.15
N THR A 45 18.74 9.06 22.79
CA THR A 45 18.22 10.44 22.66
C THR A 45 17.21 10.58 21.50
N LEU A 46 17.39 9.84 20.40
CA LEU A 46 16.43 9.79 19.29
C LEU A 46 15.11 9.10 19.68
N LEU A 47 15.19 8.07 20.53
CA LEU A 47 14.02 7.36 21.06
C LEU A 47 13.30 8.19 22.12
N GLU A 48 14.02 8.97 22.94
CA GLU A 48 13.43 9.88 23.93
C GLU A 48 12.65 11.04 23.30
N LYS A 49 13.13 11.57 22.18
CA LYS A 49 12.49 12.71 21.48
C LYS A 49 11.30 12.30 20.61
N ASN A 50 11.20 11.01 20.25
CA ASN A 50 10.06 10.38 19.61
C ASN A 50 9.65 9.13 20.41
N PRO A 51 9.05 9.25 21.61
CA PRO A 51 8.57 8.07 22.31
C PRO A 51 7.50 7.40 21.46
N PRO A 52 7.57 6.06 21.27
CA PRO A 52 6.48 5.33 20.67
C PRO A 52 5.23 5.60 21.53
N ASP A 53 4.15 6.02 20.89
CA ASP A 53 2.88 6.40 21.54
C ASP A 53 2.41 5.25 22.46
N SER A 54 2.53 5.47 23.77
CA SER A 54 2.31 4.48 24.84
C SER A 54 0.84 4.18 25.09
N ARG A 55 -0.05 4.33 24.07
CA ARG A 55 -1.50 4.10 24.20
C ARG A 55 -1.99 2.74 23.74
N ASP A 56 -1.14 1.84 23.25
CA ASP A 56 -1.56 0.53 22.74
C ASP A 56 -0.92 -0.68 23.41
N ILE A 57 -0.65 -0.60 24.74
CA ILE A 57 -0.40 -1.82 25.51
C ILE A 57 -1.43 -1.94 26.63
N LYS A 58 -2.62 -2.41 26.29
CA LYS A 58 -3.56 -3.02 27.24
C LYS A 58 -4.25 -4.23 26.65
N SER A 59 -3.69 -5.35 27.06
CA SER A 59 -4.25 -6.68 27.37
C SER A 59 -5.54 -7.16 26.69
N PRO A 60 -5.56 -8.43 26.31
CA PRO A 60 -6.73 -9.09 25.72
C PRO A 60 -7.74 -9.51 26.79
N ASN A 61 -9.00 -9.58 26.36
CA ASN A 61 -10.12 -10.27 27.02
C ASN A 61 -10.53 -9.85 28.44
N ARG A 62 -11.49 -8.93 28.49
CA ARG A 62 -12.54 -9.00 29.52
C ARG A 62 -13.91 -8.83 28.86
N LEU A 63 -14.66 -9.91 28.82
CA LEU A 63 -16.11 -9.93 28.59
C LEU A 63 -16.77 -8.95 29.56
N LYS A 64 -17.34 -7.86 29.08
CA LYS A 64 -18.24 -7.00 29.85
C LYS A 64 -19.62 -7.64 29.80
N ILE A 65 -20.02 -8.20 30.95
CA ILE A 65 -21.40 -8.55 31.22
C ILE A 65 -22.20 -7.26 31.29
N VAL A 66 -23.08 -7.05 30.32
CA VAL A 66 -24.06 -5.96 30.34
C VAL A 66 -25.15 -6.39 31.31
N ARG A 67 -25.22 -5.77 32.49
CA ARG A 67 -26.38 -5.87 33.38
C ARG A 67 -27.43 -4.88 32.85
N GLU A 68 -28.58 -5.43 32.51
CA GLU A 68 -29.77 -4.65 32.23
C GLU A 68 -30.13 -3.81 33.46
N PRO A 69 -30.47 -2.51 33.34
CA PRO A 69 -31.02 -1.72 34.44
C PRO A 69 -32.47 -2.12 34.65
N ALA A 70 -32.80 -2.34 35.92
CA ALA A 70 -34.16 -2.62 36.41
C ALA A 70 -35.14 -1.53 35.96
N VAL A 71 -36.33 -1.97 35.55
CA VAL A 71 -37.49 -1.15 35.23
C VAL A 71 -38.00 -0.49 36.50
N GLU A 72 -37.79 0.80 36.67
CA GLU A 72 -38.51 1.60 37.66
C GLU A 72 -39.85 2.00 37.08
N THR A 73 -40.89 1.51 37.74
CA THR A 73 -42.28 1.86 37.50
C THR A 73 -42.53 3.31 37.96
N THR A 74 -42.59 4.25 37.04
CA THR A 74 -43.01 5.61 37.33
C THR A 74 -44.54 5.74 37.32
N LYS A 75 -45.09 6.19 38.48
CA LYS A 75 -46.47 6.54 38.77
C LYS A 75 -47.10 7.42 37.69
N ASN A 76 -48.27 6.98 37.22
CA ASN A 76 -49.21 7.76 36.42
C ASN A 76 -49.56 9.09 37.07
N ARG A 77 -49.07 10.16 36.55
CA ARG A 77 -49.60 11.52 36.81
C ARG A 77 -50.62 11.84 35.73
N ARG A 78 -51.90 11.91 36.15
CA ARG A 78 -52.97 12.41 35.31
C ARG A 78 -52.72 13.89 34.98
N PHE A 79 -52.40 14.18 33.73
CA PHE A 79 -52.33 15.54 33.20
C PHE A 79 -53.76 15.98 32.82
N THR A 80 -54.27 17.01 33.49
CA THR A 80 -55.49 17.69 33.15
C THR A 80 -55.32 18.47 31.84
N LEU A 81 -56.06 18.05 30.80
CA LEU A 81 -56.20 18.81 29.57
C LEU A 81 -56.97 20.11 29.85
N GLY A 82 -56.28 21.22 29.83
CA GLY A 82 -56.93 22.52 29.87
C GLY A 82 -55.88 23.60 29.62
N ARG A 83 -56.02 24.33 28.50
CA ARG A 83 -55.34 25.58 28.13
C ARG A 83 -54.12 25.53 27.17
N PHE A 84 -53.81 24.45 26.50
CA PHE A 84 -52.70 24.45 25.51
C PHE A 84 -53.15 24.34 24.04
N SER A 85 -54.44 24.37 23.76
CA SER A 85 -54.98 24.17 22.41
C SER A 85 -54.68 25.31 21.42
N VAL A 86 -54.42 26.52 21.88
CA VAL A 86 -54.12 27.67 20.99
C VAL A 86 -52.61 27.71 20.62
N ALA A 87 -51.74 27.39 21.58
CA ALA A 87 -50.29 27.38 21.34
C ALA A 87 -49.86 26.24 20.36
N ALA A 88 -50.54 25.11 20.41
CA ALA A 88 -50.26 23.98 19.51
C ALA A 88 -50.67 24.27 18.05
N ALA A 89 -51.78 25.03 17.84
CA ALA A 89 -52.21 25.44 16.51
C ALA A 89 -51.28 26.46 15.87
N VAL A 90 -50.76 27.41 16.65
CA VAL A 90 -49.77 28.40 16.17
C VAL A 90 -48.40 27.74 15.86
N ALA A 91 -47.95 26.82 16.72
CA ALA A 91 -46.75 26.07 16.47
C ALA A 91 -46.86 25.16 15.23
N GLY A 92 -48.01 24.50 15.01
CA GLY A 92 -48.27 23.69 13.82
C GLY A 92 -48.24 24.50 12.52
N LEU A 93 -48.80 25.74 12.55
CA LEU A 93 -48.73 26.67 11.41
C LEU A 93 -47.30 27.16 11.13
N PHE A 94 -46.52 27.43 12.19
CA PHE A 94 -45.10 27.82 12.02
C PHE A 94 -44.27 26.69 11.47
N PHE A 95 -44.42 25.46 11.98
CA PHE A 95 -43.71 24.31 11.46
C PHE A 95 -44.18 23.90 10.06
N GLY A 96 -45.47 24.04 9.75
CA GLY A 96 -46.04 23.85 8.42
C GLY A 96 -45.52 24.87 7.41
N MET A 97 -45.46 26.14 7.78
CA MET A 97 -44.93 27.21 6.93
C MET A 97 -43.42 27.14 6.75
N ALA A 98 -42.69 26.82 7.83
CA ALA A 98 -41.24 26.57 7.77
C ALA A 98 -40.92 25.32 6.96
N GLY A 99 -41.67 24.25 7.09
CA GLY A 99 -41.54 23.03 6.29
C GLY A 99 -41.85 23.29 4.82
N TRP A 100 -42.90 24.02 4.51
CA TRP A 100 -43.25 24.41 3.13
C TRP A 100 -42.20 25.35 2.51
N TYR A 101 -41.70 26.34 3.29
CA TYR A 101 -40.60 27.21 2.88
C TYR A 101 -39.33 26.43 2.62
N TYR A 102 -39.01 25.43 3.48
CA TYR A 102 -37.85 24.55 3.32
C TYR A 102 -38.00 23.62 2.11
N LEU A 103 -39.22 23.15 1.83
CA LEU A 103 -39.50 22.32 0.63
C LEU A 103 -39.49 23.15 -0.66
N GLN A 104 -39.95 24.41 -0.62
CA GLN A 104 -39.92 25.30 -1.79
C GLN A 104 -38.53 25.89 -2.06
N ASN A 105 -37.75 26.13 -1.00
CA ASN A 105 -36.37 26.62 -1.08
C ASN A 105 -35.32 25.48 -0.97
N ARG A 106 -35.72 24.23 -1.16
CA ARG A 106 -34.70 23.21 -1.40
C ARG A 106 -33.97 23.68 -2.64
N PRO A 107 -32.64 24.03 -2.52
CA PRO A 107 -31.85 24.20 -3.73
C PRO A 107 -32.08 22.91 -4.51
N ALA A 108 -32.52 23.06 -5.77
CA ALA A 108 -32.59 21.94 -6.69
C ALA A 108 -31.14 21.40 -6.85
N ASN A 109 -30.66 20.64 -5.85
CA ASN A 109 -29.49 19.81 -5.95
C ASN A 109 -29.75 18.61 -6.85
N GLY A 110 -30.46 18.88 -7.94
CA GLY A 110 -30.46 18.15 -9.17
C GLY A 110 -29.40 18.71 -10.12
N ALA A 111 -28.27 19.17 -9.61
CA ALA A 111 -27.05 19.11 -10.38
C ALA A 111 -26.80 17.59 -10.50
N ALA A 112 -27.27 17.01 -11.61
CA ALA A 112 -26.66 15.80 -12.11
C ALA A 112 -25.14 15.97 -11.90
N PRO A 113 -24.42 14.99 -11.31
CA PRO A 113 -23.00 15.10 -11.22
C PRO A 113 -22.57 15.52 -12.62
N ILE A 114 -22.04 16.73 -12.76
CA ILE A 114 -21.37 17.13 -13.99
C ILE A 114 -20.37 16.00 -14.14
N ALA A 115 -20.66 15.10 -15.07
CA ALA A 115 -19.75 14.06 -15.45
C ALA A 115 -18.50 14.87 -15.81
N LYS A 116 -17.54 14.93 -14.87
CA LYS A 116 -16.25 15.55 -15.06
C LYS A 116 -15.83 14.92 -16.37
N SER A 117 -15.82 15.69 -17.45
CA SER A 117 -15.49 15.22 -18.79
C SER A 117 -14.18 14.46 -18.61
N ALA A 118 -14.29 13.14 -18.57
CA ALA A 118 -13.15 12.30 -18.31
C ALA A 118 -12.23 12.55 -19.48
N SER A 119 -11.13 13.25 -19.23
CA SER A 119 -10.07 13.39 -20.24
C SER A 119 -9.80 12.00 -20.79
N PRO A 120 -9.70 11.81 -22.11
CA PRO A 120 -9.49 10.49 -22.68
C PRO A 120 -8.35 9.79 -21.95
N ALA A 121 -8.61 8.59 -21.46
CA ALA A 121 -7.61 7.83 -20.73
C ALA A 121 -6.59 7.24 -21.72
N VAL A 122 -5.31 7.42 -21.44
CA VAL A 122 -4.23 6.72 -22.13
C VAL A 122 -4.02 5.39 -21.43
N SER A 123 -4.12 4.29 -22.16
CA SER A 123 -3.90 2.95 -21.65
C SER A 123 -2.63 2.35 -22.24
N LYS A 124 -1.76 1.82 -21.38
CA LYS A 124 -0.56 1.06 -21.75
C LYS A 124 -0.66 -0.34 -21.19
N THR A 125 -0.51 -1.34 -22.05
CA THR A 125 -0.63 -2.76 -21.69
C THR A 125 0.58 -3.53 -22.14
N THR A 126 0.85 -4.64 -21.45
CA THR A 126 1.86 -5.64 -21.80
C THR A 126 1.19 -7.01 -21.97
N ALA A 127 1.68 -7.80 -22.90
CA ALA A 127 1.33 -9.20 -23.06
C ALA A 127 2.15 -10.08 -22.11
N ARG A 128 1.93 -11.39 -22.14
CA ARG A 128 2.82 -12.38 -21.51
C ARG A 128 4.21 -12.27 -22.09
N SER A 129 5.22 -12.52 -21.26
CA SER A 129 6.64 -12.43 -21.61
C SER A 129 7.10 -11.04 -22.08
N GLU A 130 6.21 -10.06 -22.11
CA GLU A 130 6.50 -8.69 -22.49
C GLU A 130 6.71 -7.82 -21.25
N TYR A 131 7.66 -6.90 -21.30
CA TYR A 131 7.72 -5.76 -20.39
C TYR A 131 7.96 -4.48 -21.17
N LYS A 132 7.48 -3.35 -20.65
CA LYS A 132 7.61 -2.05 -21.31
C LYS A 132 8.20 -1.01 -20.38
N TYR A 133 9.14 -0.25 -20.91
CA TYR A 133 9.58 0.99 -20.31
C TYR A 133 8.69 2.14 -20.84
N LEU A 134 8.20 2.96 -19.92
CA LEU A 134 7.35 4.11 -20.19
C LEU A 134 7.96 5.35 -19.54
N LEU A 135 8.10 6.42 -20.30
CA LEU A 135 8.37 7.76 -19.78
C LEU A 135 7.04 8.52 -19.73
N LEU A 136 6.59 8.88 -18.54
CA LEU A 136 5.36 9.63 -18.34
C LEU A 136 5.56 11.12 -18.64
N PRO A 137 4.48 11.90 -18.90
CA PRO A 137 4.60 13.35 -19.23
C PRO A 137 5.27 14.20 -18.15
N ASP A 138 5.21 13.77 -16.86
CA ASP A 138 5.92 14.42 -15.75
C ASP A 138 7.40 14.03 -15.63
N SER A 139 7.91 13.25 -16.58
CA SER A 139 9.25 12.64 -16.60
C SER A 139 9.47 11.55 -15.54
N SER A 140 8.42 11.02 -14.92
CA SER A 140 8.50 9.80 -14.13
C SER A 140 8.70 8.60 -15.04
N GLN A 141 9.49 7.62 -14.58
CA GLN A 141 9.81 6.42 -15.33
C GLN A 141 9.01 5.24 -14.76
N VAL A 142 8.46 4.41 -15.63
CA VAL A 142 7.70 3.22 -15.24
C VAL A 142 8.16 2.03 -16.06
N TRP A 143 8.48 0.93 -15.40
CA TRP A 143 8.67 -0.38 -16.02
C TRP A 143 7.42 -1.21 -15.74
N LEU A 144 6.67 -1.51 -16.78
CA LEU A 144 5.44 -2.29 -16.72
C LEU A 144 5.76 -3.76 -16.98
N ASN A 145 5.49 -4.64 -16.03
CA ASN A 145 5.81 -6.07 -16.14
C ASN A 145 4.79 -6.81 -17.04
N ALA A 146 5.01 -8.10 -17.28
CA ALA A 146 4.16 -8.95 -18.11
C ALA A 146 2.69 -8.99 -17.62
N GLU A 147 1.74 -9.08 -18.55
CA GLU A 147 0.29 -9.08 -18.28
C GLU A 147 -0.17 -7.92 -17.37
N SER A 148 0.36 -6.72 -17.60
CA SER A 148 0.04 -5.56 -16.77
C SER A 148 -0.55 -4.43 -17.59
N LYS A 149 -1.26 -3.55 -16.91
CA LYS A 149 -1.95 -2.41 -17.50
C LYS A 149 -1.75 -1.17 -16.62
N LEU A 150 -1.40 -0.05 -17.26
CA LEU A 150 -1.30 1.27 -16.66
C LEU A 150 -2.21 2.24 -17.39
N ASP A 151 -3.20 2.79 -16.69
CA ASP A 151 -4.11 3.80 -17.21
C ASP A 151 -3.81 5.15 -16.55
N PHE A 152 -3.78 6.23 -17.34
CA PHE A 152 -3.64 7.59 -16.84
C PHE A 152 -4.36 8.59 -17.77
N PRO A 153 -4.81 9.76 -17.28
CA PRO A 153 -5.51 10.74 -18.09
C PRO A 153 -4.55 11.39 -19.12
N ALA A 154 -5.08 11.80 -20.28
CA ALA A 154 -4.28 12.45 -21.34
C ALA A 154 -3.62 13.75 -20.88
N ASN A 155 -4.20 14.46 -19.90
CA ASN A 155 -3.66 15.65 -19.26
C ASN A 155 -2.84 15.35 -18.00
N PHE A 156 -2.32 14.14 -17.85
CA PHE A 156 -1.48 13.72 -16.74
C PHE A 156 -0.29 14.67 -16.53
N GLY A 157 -0.02 15.01 -15.26
CA GLY A 157 1.09 15.89 -14.90
C GLY A 157 0.77 17.39 -14.95
N THR A 158 -0.36 17.80 -15.53
CA THR A 158 -0.74 19.23 -15.58
C THR A 158 -1.33 19.69 -14.23
N ASN A 159 -2.35 19.00 -13.75
CA ASN A 159 -3.05 19.34 -12.50
C ASN A 159 -2.89 18.24 -11.44
N ASP A 160 -2.82 17.00 -11.86
CA ASP A 160 -2.65 15.84 -10.97
C ASP A 160 -1.78 14.77 -11.63
N ARG A 161 -1.30 13.82 -10.81
CA ARG A 161 -0.48 12.70 -11.25
C ARG A 161 -1.11 11.40 -10.77
N HIS A 162 -2.35 11.12 -11.25
CA HIS A 162 -3.09 9.92 -10.92
C HIS A 162 -2.93 8.85 -12.00
N VAL A 163 -2.65 7.61 -11.57
CA VAL A 163 -2.62 6.45 -12.45
C VAL A 163 -3.39 5.29 -11.82
N VAL A 164 -3.88 4.38 -12.66
CA VAL A 164 -4.48 3.12 -12.23
C VAL A 164 -3.62 1.98 -12.74
N LEU A 165 -3.16 1.12 -11.84
CA LEU A 165 -2.34 -0.04 -12.15
C LEU A 165 -3.15 -1.33 -11.94
N THR A 166 -3.06 -2.22 -12.92
CA THR A 166 -3.46 -3.63 -12.82
C THR A 166 -2.26 -4.49 -13.19
N GLY A 167 -1.84 -5.42 -12.34
CA GLY A 167 -0.64 -6.21 -12.55
C GLY A 167 0.56 -5.71 -11.75
N GLU A 168 1.74 -5.61 -12.34
CA GLU A 168 2.97 -5.23 -11.67
C GLU A 168 3.73 -4.14 -12.41
N ALA A 169 4.17 -3.13 -11.68
CA ALA A 169 5.03 -2.08 -12.22
C ALA A 169 6.04 -1.59 -11.20
N TYR A 170 7.24 -1.30 -11.68
CA TYR A 170 8.23 -0.53 -10.95
C TYR A 170 8.16 0.92 -11.40
N PHE A 171 8.12 1.81 -10.41
CA PHE A 171 8.05 3.26 -10.61
C PHE A 171 9.32 3.92 -10.11
N ASP A 172 9.89 4.82 -10.89
CA ASP A 172 10.85 5.82 -10.45
C ASP A 172 10.24 7.20 -10.68
N VAL A 173 9.57 7.70 -9.65
CA VAL A 173 8.76 8.92 -9.72
C VAL A 173 9.64 10.14 -9.53
N LYS A 174 9.55 11.08 -10.48
CA LYS A 174 10.18 12.39 -10.38
C LYS A 174 9.66 13.18 -9.20
N HIS A 175 10.57 13.73 -8.42
CA HIS A 175 10.22 14.45 -7.20
C HIS A 175 9.45 15.75 -7.51
N ALA A 176 8.34 15.96 -6.76
CA ALA A 176 7.52 17.16 -6.80
C ALA A 176 6.78 17.37 -5.46
N ASP A 177 7.24 18.34 -4.65
CA ASP A 177 6.73 18.55 -3.28
C ASP A 177 5.25 18.91 -3.21
N LYS A 178 4.75 19.64 -4.21
CA LYS A 178 3.38 20.19 -4.21
C LYS A 178 2.39 19.37 -5.05
N GLN A 179 2.86 18.32 -5.72
CA GLN A 179 2.04 17.55 -6.65
C GLN A 179 2.27 16.05 -6.42
N PRO A 180 1.53 15.41 -5.52
CA PRO A 180 1.69 13.99 -5.23
C PRO A 180 1.42 13.14 -6.47
N PHE A 181 2.14 12.03 -6.59
CA PHE A 181 1.88 10.96 -7.55
C PHE A 181 1.04 9.88 -6.84
N ILE A 182 -0.11 9.55 -7.39
CA ILE A 182 -1.09 8.69 -6.75
C ILE A 182 -1.39 7.50 -7.67
N ILE A 183 -1.23 6.30 -7.12
CA ILE A 183 -1.52 5.04 -7.81
C ILE A 183 -2.70 4.37 -7.14
N HIS A 184 -3.70 4.03 -7.94
CA HIS A 184 -4.85 3.23 -7.52
C HIS A 184 -4.69 1.80 -8.01
N THR A 185 -4.85 0.83 -7.12
CA THR A 185 -4.65 -0.59 -7.42
C THR A 185 -5.55 -1.42 -6.50
N ALA A 186 -6.58 -2.09 -7.04
CA ALA A 186 -7.43 -3.05 -6.30
C ALA A 186 -7.87 -2.57 -4.89
N GLY A 187 -8.30 -1.31 -4.78
CA GLY A 187 -8.74 -0.69 -3.53
C GLY A 187 -7.62 -0.10 -2.67
N VAL A 188 -6.36 -0.36 -2.99
CA VAL A 188 -5.19 0.27 -2.37
C VAL A 188 -4.85 1.56 -3.10
N THR A 189 -4.55 2.61 -2.34
CA THR A 189 -4.03 3.88 -2.85
C THR A 189 -2.61 4.07 -2.35
N THR A 190 -1.68 4.22 -3.26
CA THR A 190 -0.26 4.48 -2.99
C THR A 190 0.07 5.91 -3.36
N THR A 191 0.58 6.70 -2.42
CA THR A 191 0.89 8.13 -2.60
C THR A 191 2.36 8.40 -2.35
N VAL A 192 3.02 9.08 -3.29
CA VAL A 192 4.44 9.44 -3.21
C VAL A 192 4.68 10.87 -3.70
N LEU A 193 5.80 11.48 -3.31
CA LEU A 193 6.25 12.78 -3.83
C LEU A 193 7.44 12.64 -4.80
N GLY A 194 8.26 11.59 -4.65
CA GLY A 194 9.45 11.34 -5.47
C GLY A 194 10.19 10.13 -4.92
N THR A 195 9.87 8.96 -5.42
CA THR A 195 10.17 7.67 -4.80
C THR A 195 10.41 6.63 -5.88
N ALA A 196 11.31 5.69 -5.61
CA ALA A 196 11.50 4.50 -6.41
C ALA A 196 10.95 3.28 -5.65
N PHE A 197 9.97 2.57 -6.25
CA PHE A 197 9.23 1.49 -5.58
C PHE A 197 8.57 0.55 -6.58
N ASN A 198 8.24 -0.65 -6.14
CA ASN A 198 7.48 -1.64 -6.90
C ASN A 198 6.08 -1.82 -6.32
N ILE A 199 5.09 -2.01 -7.19
CA ILE A 199 3.75 -2.48 -6.81
C ILE A 199 3.45 -3.74 -7.60
N LYS A 200 3.05 -4.82 -6.90
CA LYS A 200 2.59 -6.07 -7.48
C LYS A 200 1.15 -6.33 -7.03
N ALA A 201 0.22 -6.34 -7.98
CA ALA A 201 -1.22 -6.46 -7.71
C ALA A 201 -1.95 -7.10 -8.91
N TYR A 202 -1.62 -8.35 -9.18
CA TYR A 202 -2.29 -9.10 -10.24
C TYR A 202 -3.69 -9.55 -9.82
N PRO A 203 -4.67 -9.46 -10.72
CA PRO A 203 -6.01 -10.00 -10.48
C PRO A 203 -5.95 -11.49 -10.15
N GLY A 204 -6.64 -11.90 -9.09
CA GLY A 204 -6.63 -13.29 -8.62
C GLY A 204 -5.39 -13.71 -7.82
N GLY A 205 -4.39 -12.84 -7.68
CA GLY A 205 -3.29 -13.05 -6.73
C GLY A 205 -3.76 -12.89 -5.29
N GLU A 206 -3.15 -13.62 -4.36
CA GLU A 206 -3.54 -13.56 -2.94
C GLU A 206 -3.21 -12.21 -2.29
N LYS A 207 -2.19 -11.53 -2.77
CA LYS A 207 -1.59 -10.37 -2.08
C LYS A 207 -1.36 -9.19 -3.03
N ILE A 208 -1.53 -7.98 -2.47
CA ILE A 208 -0.99 -6.75 -3.05
C ILE A 208 0.29 -6.44 -2.28
N ILE A 209 1.39 -6.21 -2.98
CA ILE A 209 2.70 -5.98 -2.40
C ILE A 209 3.24 -4.64 -2.87
N VAL A 210 3.72 -3.83 -1.92
CA VAL A 210 4.40 -2.55 -2.19
C VAL A 210 5.76 -2.58 -1.54
N THR A 211 6.82 -2.47 -2.34
CA THR A 211 8.23 -2.53 -1.90
C THR A 211 8.95 -1.24 -2.22
N VAL A 212 9.63 -0.64 -1.25
CA VAL A 212 10.30 0.67 -1.41
C VAL A 212 11.80 0.52 -1.60
N LYS A 213 12.31 0.96 -2.76
CA LYS A 213 13.76 0.99 -3.06
C LYS A 213 14.42 2.30 -2.62
N ARG A 214 13.73 3.44 -2.78
CA ARG A 214 14.23 4.78 -2.41
C ARG A 214 13.07 5.69 -2.08
N GLY A 215 13.20 6.54 -1.06
CA GLY A 215 12.23 7.56 -0.68
C GLY A 215 11.18 7.04 0.32
N LYS A 216 9.97 7.57 0.22
CA LYS A 216 8.87 7.30 1.16
C LYS A 216 7.58 7.07 0.40
N VAL A 217 6.81 6.06 0.82
CA VAL A 217 5.53 5.65 0.23
C VAL A 217 4.47 5.62 1.32
N LYS A 218 3.37 6.34 1.12
CA LYS A 218 2.17 6.22 1.93
C LYS A 218 1.23 5.22 1.27
N VAL A 219 0.72 4.25 2.03
CA VAL A 219 -0.20 3.21 1.57
C VAL A 219 -1.51 3.31 2.36
N ASP A 220 -2.61 3.49 1.64
CA ASP A 220 -3.96 3.56 2.18
C ASP A 220 -4.83 2.43 1.59
N TYR A 221 -5.78 1.90 2.35
CA TYR A 221 -6.84 1.00 1.86
C TYR A 221 -8.20 1.61 2.16
N GLY A 222 -8.94 1.96 1.12
CA GLY A 222 -10.12 2.81 1.25
C GLY A 222 -9.78 4.15 1.91
N GLN A 223 -10.35 4.42 3.08
CA GLN A 223 -10.09 5.64 3.87
C GLN A 223 -9.07 5.42 5.02
N LYS A 224 -8.59 4.18 5.20
CA LYS A 224 -7.68 3.84 6.30
C LYS A 224 -6.23 3.87 5.82
N GLN A 225 -5.39 4.66 6.48
CA GLN A 225 -3.94 4.58 6.30
C GLN A 225 -3.44 3.27 6.90
N LEU A 226 -2.77 2.45 6.07
CA LEU A 226 -2.16 1.19 6.50
C LEU A 226 -0.73 1.41 6.98
N ALA A 227 0.09 2.07 6.16
CA ALA A 227 1.51 2.26 6.46
C ALA A 227 2.11 3.51 5.80
N VAL A 228 3.26 3.92 6.33
CA VAL A 228 4.19 4.83 5.66
C VAL A 228 5.54 4.12 5.59
N LEU A 229 5.86 3.61 4.41
CA LEU A 229 7.07 2.83 4.16
C LEU A 229 8.23 3.73 3.78
N VAL A 230 9.43 3.33 4.17
CA VAL A 230 10.70 3.94 3.75
C VAL A 230 11.57 2.91 3.03
N ARG A 231 12.73 3.33 2.52
CA ARG A 231 13.70 2.46 1.84
C ARG A 231 13.90 1.13 2.58
N GLY A 232 13.85 0.03 1.84
CA GLY A 232 14.05 -1.32 2.37
C GLY A 232 12.87 -1.86 3.15
N GLN A 233 11.69 -1.26 3.05
CA GLN A 233 10.47 -1.77 3.64
C GLN A 233 9.49 -2.26 2.57
N GLU A 234 8.71 -3.23 2.95
CA GLU A 234 7.65 -3.84 2.16
C GLU A 234 6.38 -3.97 3.00
N ILE A 235 5.24 -3.74 2.37
CA ILE A 235 3.93 -4.11 2.90
C ILE A 235 3.30 -5.13 1.97
N SER A 236 2.73 -6.17 2.55
CA SER A 236 1.93 -7.19 1.89
C SER A 236 0.51 -7.15 2.45
N ILE A 237 -0.47 -6.96 1.58
CA ILE A 237 -1.89 -6.85 1.92
C ILE A 237 -2.60 -8.05 1.33
N ASP A 238 -3.04 -8.98 2.21
CA ASP A 238 -3.90 -10.09 1.83
C ASP A 238 -5.35 -9.58 1.80
N THR A 239 -5.91 -9.46 0.61
CA THR A 239 -7.27 -8.93 0.41
C THR A 239 -8.35 -9.96 0.75
N THR A 240 -8.00 -11.24 0.86
CA THR A 240 -8.94 -12.33 1.19
C THR A 240 -9.08 -12.49 2.68
N GLN A 241 -8.00 -12.33 3.43
CA GLN A 241 -7.96 -12.49 4.89
C GLN A 241 -8.00 -11.17 5.64
N ASN A 242 -7.93 -10.02 4.94
CA ASN A 242 -7.78 -8.67 5.52
C ASN A 242 -6.55 -8.56 6.45
N LEU A 243 -5.49 -9.28 6.13
CA LEU A 243 -4.23 -9.26 6.87
C LEU A 243 -3.23 -8.32 6.20
N VAL A 244 -2.50 -7.60 7.02
CA VAL A 244 -1.45 -6.68 6.57
C VAL A 244 -0.16 -7.08 7.27
N HIS A 245 0.88 -7.32 6.49
CA HIS A 245 2.21 -7.65 6.98
C HIS A 245 3.21 -6.63 6.49
N GLU A 246 3.96 -6.04 7.39
CA GLU A 246 5.09 -5.18 7.08
C GLU A 246 6.38 -5.92 7.41
N LYS A 247 7.38 -5.81 6.54
CA LYS A 247 8.71 -6.38 6.79
C LYS A 247 9.83 -5.44 6.32
N LYS A 248 11.00 -5.61 6.92
CA LYS A 248 12.24 -5.02 6.42
C LYS A 248 12.92 -6.00 5.49
N LEU A 249 13.42 -5.49 4.38
CA LEU A 249 14.10 -6.25 3.35
C LEU A 249 15.61 -6.07 3.48
N THR A 250 16.35 -7.11 3.15
CA THR A 250 17.79 -7.02 2.90
C THR A 250 18.09 -6.30 1.58
N ALA A 251 19.31 -5.85 1.38
CA ALA A 251 19.70 -5.17 0.13
C ALA A 251 19.43 -6.05 -1.12
N ARG A 252 19.61 -7.38 -1.02
CA ARG A 252 19.36 -8.33 -2.10
C ARG A 252 17.87 -8.49 -2.41
N GLU A 253 17.02 -8.46 -1.40
CA GLU A 253 15.55 -8.54 -1.56
C GLU A 253 14.94 -7.26 -2.15
N THR A 254 15.67 -6.13 -2.11
CA THR A 254 15.25 -4.90 -2.78
C THR A 254 15.62 -4.86 -4.27
N GLU A 255 16.38 -5.85 -4.79
CA GLU A 255 16.56 -6.02 -6.22
C GLU A 255 15.23 -6.39 -6.86
N THR A 256 14.85 -5.68 -7.90
CA THR A 256 13.53 -5.80 -8.52
C THR A 256 13.59 -6.60 -9.83
N TRP A 257 12.44 -7.10 -10.27
CA TRP A 257 12.30 -7.91 -11.48
C TRP A 257 12.81 -7.19 -12.74
N HIS A 258 12.74 -5.85 -12.81
CA HIS A 258 13.26 -5.09 -13.97
C HIS A 258 14.79 -5.08 -14.02
N GLU A 259 15.47 -5.43 -12.94
CA GLU A 259 16.91 -5.68 -12.86
C GLU A 259 17.25 -7.17 -13.16
N GLY A 260 16.22 -7.96 -13.54
CA GLY A 260 16.36 -9.36 -13.91
C GLY A 260 16.28 -10.34 -12.75
N ASN A 261 15.91 -9.92 -11.54
CA ASN A 261 15.81 -10.79 -10.38
C ASN A 261 14.35 -11.09 -10.03
N LEU A 262 13.92 -12.35 -10.11
CA LEU A 262 12.61 -12.83 -9.67
C LEU A 262 12.78 -13.40 -8.26
N SER A 263 12.39 -12.65 -7.23
CA SER A 263 12.55 -13.02 -5.82
C SER A 263 11.21 -13.29 -5.18
N TYR A 264 11.13 -14.37 -4.44
CA TYR A 264 9.95 -14.82 -3.71
C TYR A 264 10.36 -15.12 -2.26
N ASP A 265 9.61 -14.59 -1.32
CA ASP A 265 9.79 -14.85 0.09
C ASP A 265 8.44 -15.20 0.72
N ASP A 266 8.33 -16.45 1.17
CA ASP A 266 7.10 -17.01 1.72
C ASP A 266 5.87 -16.84 0.78
N PHE A 267 6.05 -17.18 -0.51
CA PHE A 267 4.96 -17.24 -1.50
C PHE A 267 4.38 -18.63 -1.62
N ALA A 268 3.08 -18.73 -1.88
CA ALA A 268 2.48 -20.01 -2.30
C ALA A 268 3.10 -20.44 -3.64
N LEU A 269 3.40 -21.71 -3.79
CA LEU A 269 3.94 -22.26 -5.05
C LEU A 269 3.02 -21.91 -6.23
N ALA A 270 1.71 -21.89 -6.03
CA ALA A 270 0.74 -21.49 -7.05
C ALA A 270 1.02 -20.09 -7.61
N ASP A 271 1.34 -19.11 -6.73
CA ASP A 271 1.65 -17.74 -7.13
C ASP A 271 2.99 -17.65 -7.86
N VAL A 272 4.01 -18.38 -7.36
CA VAL A 272 5.32 -18.48 -8.02
C VAL A 272 5.16 -19.04 -9.44
N LEU A 273 4.41 -20.13 -9.60
CA LEU A 273 4.15 -20.73 -10.91
C LEU A 273 3.35 -19.81 -11.82
N SER A 274 2.37 -19.10 -11.30
CA SER A 274 1.59 -18.11 -12.06
C SER A 274 2.47 -16.97 -12.57
N ASP A 275 3.41 -16.50 -11.77
CA ASP A 275 4.39 -15.50 -12.19
C ASP A 275 5.32 -16.04 -13.28
N LEU A 276 5.87 -17.25 -13.11
CA LEU A 276 6.72 -17.85 -14.11
C LEU A 276 5.98 -18.09 -15.45
N GLN A 277 4.71 -18.52 -15.39
CA GLN A 277 3.88 -18.64 -16.59
C GLN A 277 3.71 -17.29 -17.30
N ARG A 278 3.57 -16.22 -16.55
CA ARG A 278 3.40 -14.86 -17.05
C ARG A 278 4.70 -14.31 -17.66
N VAL A 279 5.80 -14.45 -16.92
CA VAL A 279 7.10 -13.91 -17.30
C VAL A 279 7.71 -14.62 -18.49
N TYR A 280 7.46 -15.94 -18.66
CA TYR A 280 8.07 -16.75 -19.73
C TYR A 280 7.07 -17.21 -20.81
N ASP A 281 5.80 -16.83 -20.70
CA ASP A 281 4.69 -17.32 -21.55
C ASP A 281 4.67 -18.85 -21.63
N ALA A 282 4.87 -19.50 -20.50
CA ALA A 282 4.97 -20.96 -20.42
C ALA A 282 3.67 -21.57 -19.89
N ARG A 283 3.36 -22.79 -20.33
CA ARG A 283 2.28 -23.60 -19.75
C ARG A 283 2.85 -24.50 -18.68
N ILE A 284 2.42 -24.32 -17.45
CA ILE A 284 2.90 -25.09 -16.30
C ILE A 284 1.71 -25.75 -15.60
N ARG A 285 1.80 -27.05 -15.39
CA ARG A 285 0.82 -27.84 -14.66
C ARG A 285 1.47 -28.53 -13.47
N VAL A 286 0.70 -28.69 -12.43
CA VAL A 286 1.11 -29.44 -11.23
C VAL A 286 0.31 -30.73 -11.18
N GLY A 287 0.98 -31.87 -11.13
CA GLY A 287 0.36 -33.20 -11.07
C GLY A 287 -0.38 -33.41 -9.74
N ASP A 288 0.22 -32.99 -8.62
CA ASP A 288 -0.37 -33.06 -7.29
C ASP A 288 -0.84 -31.67 -6.82
N PRO A 289 -2.15 -31.42 -6.78
CA PRO A 289 -2.67 -30.11 -6.36
C PRO A 289 -2.29 -29.71 -4.94
N ALA A 290 -1.92 -30.66 -4.06
CA ALA A 290 -1.59 -30.36 -2.67
C ALA A 290 -0.33 -29.47 -2.57
N ILE A 291 0.65 -29.64 -3.45
CA ILE A 291 1.88 -28.85 -3.42
C ILE A 291 1.67 -27.36 -3.80
N LYS A 292 0.58 -27.00 -4.42
CA LYS A 292 0.26 -25.60 -4.78
C LYS A 292 0.25 -24.66 -3.57
N ARG A 293 -0.06 -25.20 -2.38
CA ARG A 293 -0.12 -24.45 -1.11
C ARG A 293 1.22 -24.37 -0.39
N LEU A 294 2.24 -25.10 -0.85
CA LEU A 294 3.57 -25.04 -0.23
C LEU A 294 4.10 -23.61 -0.29
N ARG A 295 4.67 -23.18 0.81
CA ARG A 295 5.30 -21.85 0.92
C ARG A 295 6.74 -21.96 0.46
N ILE A 296 7.14 -21.11 -0.48
CA ILE A 296 8.44 -21.13 -1.13
C ILE A 296 9.15 -19.79 -0.96
N SER A 297 10.40 -19.87 -0.50
CA SER A 297 11.36 -18.75 -0.51
C SER A 297 12.51 -19.09 -1.44
N THR A 298 12.64 -18.38 -2.54
CA THR A 298 13.66 -18.63 -3.58
C THR A 298 13.85 -17.41 -4.46
N SER A 299 14.91 -17.41 -5.28
CA SER A 299 15.13 -16.38 -6.29
C SER A 299 15.70 -16.98 -7.57
N PHE A 300 15.33 -16.41 -8.71
CA PHE A 300 15.77 -16.80 -10.04
C PHE A 300 16.30 -15.58 -10.78
N ARG A 301 17.30 -15.77 -11.64
CA ARG A 301 17.68 -14.80 -12.65
C ARG A 301 16.81 -15.04 -13.90
N ARG A 302 16.12 -14.01 -14.39
CA ARG A 302 15.25 -14.11 -15.57
C ARG A 302 15.96 -14.67 -16.79
N GLU A 303 17.24 -14.31 -16.99
CA GLU A 303 18.09 -14.78 -18.08
C GLU A 303 18.36 -16.28 -18.07
N GLN A 304 18.22 -16.95 -16.93
CA GLN A 304 18.43 -18.41 -16.79
C GLN A 304 17.32 -19.23 -17.44
N GLY A 305 16.19 -18.60 -17.76
CA GLY A 305 15.07 -19.25 -18.45
C GLY A 305 14.18 -20.08 -17.53
N ILE A 306 13.04 -20.51 -18.11
CA ILE A 306 11.97 -21.20 -17.38
C ILE A 306 12.40 -22.58 -16.87
N GLU A 307 13.20 -23.33 -17.65
CA GLU A 307 13.60 -24.70 -17.30
C GLU A 307 14.40 -24.73 -16.01
N GLN A 308 15.38 -23.83 -15.87
CA GLN A 308 16.20 -23.75 -14.66
C GLN A 308 15.40 -23.30 -13.45
N ALA A 309 14.47 -22.36 -13.62
CA ALA A 309 13.58 -21.94 -12.53
C ALA A 309 12.70 -23.12 -12.06
N LEU A 310 12.13 -23.90 -12.99
CA LEU A 310 11.32 -25.07 -12.67
C LEU A 310 12.12 -26.20 -12.04
N GLU A 311 13.36 -26.44 -12.48
CA GLU A 311 14.25 -27.42 -11.85
C GLU A 311 14.54 -27.07 -10.39
N ILE A 312 14.77 -25.79 -10.08
CA ILE A 312 14.96 -25.35 -8.70
C ILE A 312 13.69 -25.61 -7.87
N LEU A 313 12.50 -25.28 -8.40
CA LEU A 313 11.24 -25.56 -7.73
C LEU A 313 11.01 -27.05 -7.53
N CYS A 314 11.33 -27.90 -8.51
CA CYS A 314 11.22 -29.34 -8.40
C CYS A 314 12.11 -29.90 -7.26
N ARG A 315 13.35 -29.39 -7.14
CA ARG A 315 14.24 -29.77 -6.02
C ARG A 315 13.70 -29.34 -4.67
N LEU A 316 13.11 -28.13 -4.57
CA LEU A 316 12.53 -27.62 -3.33
C LEU A 316 11.27 -28.37 -2.90
N THR A 317 10.55 -28.97 -3.84
CA THR A 317 9.26 -29.66 -3.60
C THR A 317 9.36 -31.18 -3.69
N ASP A 318 10.57 -31.72 -3.90
CA ASP A 318 10.82 -33.16 -4.13
C ASP A 318 9.97 -33.72 -5.28
N LYS A 319 9.91 -32.96 -6.37
CA LYS A 319 9.15 -33.29 -7.59
C LYS A 319 10.09 -33.41 -8.80
N LYS A 320 9.59 -34.05 -9.85
CA LYS A 320 10.28 -34.19 -11.12
C LYS A 320 9.67 -33.27 -12.17
N LEU A 321 10.50 -32.70 -13.01
CA LEU A 321 10.07 -31.92 -14.15
C LEU A 321 9.88 -32.82 -15.37
N ILE A 322 8.69 -32.81 -15.93
CA ILE A 322 8.35 -33.50 -17.20
C ILE A 322 7.97 -32.44 -18.21
N LYS A 323 8.54 -32.53 -19.41
CA LYS A 323 8.19 -31.67 -20.54
C LYS A 323 7.44 -32.51 -21.58
N ASN A 324 6.18 -32.12 -21.84
CA ASN A 324 5.32 -32.84 -22.78
C ASN A 324 4.56 -31.83 -23.64
N ASN A 325 4.69 -31.93 -24.98
CA ASN A 325 3.97 -31.10 -25.95
C ASN A 325 3.98 -29.59 -25.66
N GLY A 326 5.11 -29.04 -25.18
CA GLY A 326 5.24 -27.62 -24.84
C GLY A 326 4.63 -27.21 -23.49
N GLU A 327 4.20 -28.19 -22.70
CA GLU A 327 3.76 -28.00 -21.32
C GLU A 327 4.81 -28.56 -20.34
N TYR A 328 5.03 -27.84 -19.26
CA TYR A 328 5.87 -28.27 -18.15
C TYR A 328 5.00 -28.84 -17.05
N ILE A 329 5.33 -30.02 -16.53
CA ILE A 329 4.55 -30.72 -15.50
C ILE A 329 5.48 -30.99 -14.30
N LEU A 330 5.10 -30.52 -13.12
CA LEU A 330 5.72 -30.85 -11.83
C LEU A 330 4.96 -32.06 -11.26
N GLN A 331 5.64 -33.22 -11.17
CA GLN A 331 5.03 -34.48 -10.76
C GLN A 331 5.87 -35.22 -9.71
#